data_1273196809214621de4145be06d161a6
#
_entry.id   1273196809214621de4145be06d161a6
#
_cell.length_a   1.000
_cell.length_b   1.000
_cell.length_c   1.000
_cell.angle_alpha   90.00
_cell.angle_beta   90.00
_cell.angle_gamma   90.00
#
_symmetry.space_group_name_H-M   'P 1'
#
loop_
_entity.id
_entity.type
_entity.pdbx_description
1 polymer ?
#
loop_
_entity_poly.entity_id
_entity_poly.type
_entity_poly.pdbx_seq_one_letter_code
_entity_poly.pdbx_strand_id
1 'polypeptide(L)'
;ISFIFLASCSVEEQIQQEPDILDDIYFTEFMPCKAGPDFNAENMTAMISEWQKLITAEELLGVWGYAPAADTNSVKDTGWWELQWSSQDAANTAWDQWMQNDRANAWQEKYASVLQCDGEARNPFDAVIPIVPTAYGETNDSGYFYSEVHICEFNEGYSKDDAIEFL
;
A
#
# COMPACT_ATOMS: atom_id res chain seq x y z
N ILE A 1 -23.71 59.96 -27.91
CA ILE A 1 -23.24 59.58 -26.59
C ILE A 1 -22.95 58.11 -26.73
N SER A 2 -21.61 57.76 -26.81
CA SER A 2 -21.13 56.36 -26.95
C SER A 2 -20.73 55.87 -25.58
N PHE A 3 -21.38 54.83 -25.11
CA PHE A 3 -21.01 54.15 -23.86
C PHE A 3 -20.01 53.03 -24.21
N ILE A 4 -18.79 53.20 -23.71
CA ILE A 4 -17.76 52.13 -23.74
C ILE A 4 -17.94 51.28 -22.48
N PHE A 5 -18.38 50.03 -22.65
CA PHE A 5 -18.34 49.02 -21.59
C PHE A 5 -16.91 48.46 -21.51
N LEU A 6 -16.20 48.79 -20.45
CA LEU A 6 -14.99 48.11 -20.06
C LEU A 6 -15.39 46.80 -19.38
N ALA A 7 -15.25 45.69 -20.10
CA ALA A 7 -15.31 44.36 -19.49
C ALA A 7 -14.00 44.15 -18.70
N SER A 8 -14.13 44.21 -17.39
CA SER A 8 -13.05 43.76 -16.49
C SER A 8 -13.01 42.24 -16.54
N CYS A 9 -12.01 41.68 -17.22
CA CYS A 9 -11.64 40.29 -17.03
C CYS A 9 -10.97 40.16 -15.66
N SER A 10 -11.72 39.70 -14.66
CA SER A 10 -11.12 39.14 -13.46
C SER A 10 -10.45 37.83 -13.87
N VAL A 11 -9.15 37.84 -13.94
CA VAL A 11 -8.36 36.59 -13.89
C VAL A 11 -8.60 36.01 -12.48
N GLU A 12 -9.46 35.02 -12.38
CA GLU A 12 -9.48 34.13 -11.22
C GLU A 12 -8.10 33.47 -11.21
N GLU A 13 -7.24 33.95 -10.33
CA GLU A 13 -6.03 33.27 -9.92
C GLU A 13 -6.51 31.91 -9.39
N GLN A 14 -6.35 30.85 -10.18
CA GLN A 14 -6.47 29.50 -9.68
C GLN A 14 -5.37 29.37 -8.62
N ILE A 15 -5.77 29.47 -7.37
CA ILE A 15 -4.93 29.08 -6.24
C ILE A 15 -4.65 27.62 -6.48
N GLN A 16 -3.46 27.33 -7.00
CA GLN A 16 -2.94 25.99 -7.08
C GLN A 16 -2.80 25.57 -5.62
N GLN A 17 -3.74 24.76 -5.15
CA GLN A 17 -3.68 24.19 -3.80
C GLN A 17 -2.42 23.35 -3.77
N GLU A 18 -1.47 23.74 -2.91
CA GLU A 18 -0.29 22.91 -2.67
C GLU A 18 -0.79 21.52 -2.25
N PRO A 19 -0.19 20.45 -2.77
CA PRO A 19 -0.59 19.11 -2.36
C PRO A 19 -0.41 18.96 -0.85
N ASP A 20 -1.43 18.44 -0.18
CA ASP A 20 -1.31 18.08 1.22
C ASP A 20 -0.24 17.00 1.36
N ILE A 21 0.84 17.32 2.05
CA ILE A 21 1.89 16.39 2.40
C ILE A 21 1.52 15.78 3.76
N LEU A 22 1.58 14.47 3.87
CA LEU A 22 1.41 13.79 5.14
C LEU A 22 2.77 13.68 5.82
N ASP A 23 2.95 14.38 6.93
CA ASP A 23 4.18 14.38 7.72
C ASP A 23 4.37 13.10 8.55
N ASP A 24 3.39 12.21 8.54
CA ASP A 24 3.42 11.00 9.33
C ASP A 24 4.32 9.95 8.68
N ILE A 25 5.16 9.32 9.49
CA ILE A 25 5.93 8.14 9.10
C ILE A 25 5.12 6.92 9.51
N TYR A 26 4.83 6.06 8.52
CA TYR A 26 4.15 4.79 8.70
C TYR A 26 5.15 3.65 8.68
N PHE A 27 4.80 2.55 9.31
CA PHE A 27 5.55 1.31 9.16
C PHE A 27 4.84 0.40 8.17
N THR A 28 5.52 -0.01 7.11
CA THR A 28 4.95 -0.91 6.10
C THR A 28 5.79 -2.16 5.92
N GLU A 29 5.13 -3.29 5.65
CA GLU A 29 5.77 -4.57 5.43
C GLU A 29 5.31 -5.15 4.12
N PHE A 30 6.25 -5.57 3.28
CA PHE A 30 5.96 -6.34 2.07
C PHE A 30 6.28 -7.81 2.30
N MET A 31 5.26 -8.63 2.22
CA MET A 31 5.35 -10.08 2.38
C MET A 31 5.28 -10.77 1.03
N PRO A 32 6.28 -11.58 0.64
CA PRO A 32 6.24 -12.30 -0.63
C PRO A 32 5.24 -13.43 -0.59
N CYS A 33 4.47 -13.57 -1.67
CA CYS A 33 3.41 -14.57 -1.81
C CYS A 33 3.56 -15.35 -3.11
N LYS A 34 3.17 -16.62 -3.08
CA LYS A 34 3.10 -17.50 -4.25
C LYS A 34 1.71 -18.05 -4.44
N ALA A 35 1.24 -17.99 -5.68
CA ALA A 35 -0.01 -18.62 -6.07
C ALA A 35 0.10 -20.15 -5.99
N GLY A 36 -0.90 -20.77 -5.35
CA GLY A 36 -1.02 -22.22 -5.31
C GLY A 36 -1.86 -22.78 -6.47
N PRO A 37 -2.04 -24.11 -6.53
CA PRO A 37 -2.78 -24.74 -7.63
C PRO A 37 -4.26 -24.36 -7.71
N ASP A 38 -4.86 -23.93 -6.61
CA ASP A 38 -6.26 -23.50 -6.53
C ASP A 38 -6.43 -21.97 -6.63
N PHE A 39 -5.37 -21.27 -7.03
CA PHE A 39 -5.41 -19.82 -7.19
C PHE A 39 -6.37 -19.40 -8.31
N ASN A 40 -7.43 -18.73 -7.95
CA ASN A 40 -8.40 -18.10 -8.85
C ASN A 40 -9.18 -17.00 -8.12
N ALA A 41 -9.92 -16.18 -8.86
CA ALA A 41 -10.63 -15.03 -8.31
C ALA A 41 -11.65 -15.39 -7.23
N GLU A 42 -12.37 -16.52 -7.38
CA GLU A 42 -13.38 -16.96 -6.43
C GLU A 42 -12.73 -17.36 -5.10
N ASN A 43 -11.70 -18.20 -5.16
CA ASN A 43 -10.98 -18.67 -3.98
C ASN A 43 -10.24 -17.54 -3.27
N MET A 44 -9.65 -16.61 -4.03
CA MET A 44 -9.03 -15.41 -3.47
C MET A 44 -10.05 -14.52 -2.73
N THR A 45 -11.23 -14.32 -3.32
CA THR A 45 -12.30 -13.55 -2.69
C THR A 45 -12.77 -14.21 -1.38
N ALA A 46 -12.94 -15.54 -1.38
CA ALA A 46 -13.31 -16.29 -0.18
C ALA A 46 -12.22 -16.19 0.91
N MET A 47 -10.96 -16.37 0.52
CA MET A 47 -9.80 -16.27 1.41
C MET A 47 -9.73 -14.90 2.09
N ILE A 48 -9.80 -13.82 1.31
CA ILE A 48 -9.74 -12.44 1.81
C ILE A 48 -10.94 -12.13 2.72
N SER A 49 -12.13 -12.55 2.32
CA SER A 49 -13.36 -12.32 3.12
C SER A 49 -13.34 -13.01 4.49
N GLU A 50 -12.68 -14.16 4.59
CA GLU A 50 -12.49 -14.84 5.88
C GLU A 50 -11.36 -14.20 6.68
N TRP A 51 -10.26 -13.82 6.04
CA TRP A 51 -9.15 -13.11 6.66
C TRP A 51 -9.60 -11.80 7.32
N GLN A 52 -10.40 -10.99 6.63
CA GLN A 52 -10.95 -9.74 7.15
C GLN A 52 -11.72 -9.90 8.46
N LYS A 53 -12.31 -11.07 8.72
CA LYS A 53 -13.03 -11.38 9.97
C LYS A 53 -12.09 -11.81 11.11
N LEU A 54 -10.85 -12.13 10.79
CA LEU A 54 -9.82 -12.53 11.76
C LEU A 54 -8.97 -11.36 12.22
N ILE A 55 -8.81 -10.36 11.35
CA ILE A 55 -8.05 -9.16 11.66
C ILE A 55 -8.86 -8.29 12.61
N THR A 56 -8.27 -8.04 13.77
CA THR A 56 -8.84 -7.18 14.82
C THR A 56 -7.90 -6.04 15.21
N ALA A 57 -6.75 -5.91 14.56
CA ALA A 57 -5.76 -4.89 14.87
C ALA A 57 -6.24 -3.53 14.33
N GLU A 58 -6.64 -2.63 15.22
CA GLU A 58 -7.07 -1.25 14.89
C GLU A 58 -5.92 -0.43 14.28
N GLU A 59 -4.68 -0.82 14.56
CA GLU A 59 -3.46 -0.17 14.10
C GLU A 59 -3.06 -0.56 12.67
N LEU A 60 -3.77 -1.50 12.03
CA LEU A 60 -3.60 -1.83 10.63
C LEU A 60 -4.36 -0.82 9.77
N LEU A 61 -3.63 0.09 9.13
CA LEU A 61 -4.17 1.23 8.41
C LEU A 61 -4.57 0.90 6.98
N GLY A 62 -3.88 -0.06 6.36
CA GLY A 62 -4.16 -0.45 4.99
C GLY A 62 -3.53 -1.79 4.61
N VAL A 63 -4.10 -2.40 3.57
CA VAL A 63 -3.61 -3.67 3.02
C VAL A 63 -3.77 -3.66 1.51
N TRP A 64 -2.73 -4.05 0.81
CA TRP A 64 -2.72 -4.14 -0.65
C TRP A 64 -2.11 -5.46 -1.11
N GLY A 65 -2.62 -5.96 -2.23
CA GLY A 65 -2.08 -7.12 -2.92
C GLY A 65 -1.54 -6.73 -4.29
N TYR A 66 -0.34 -7.18 -4.60
CA TYR A 66 0.33 -6.90 -5.87
C TYR A 66 0.61 -8.19 -6.63
N ALA A 67 0.35 -8.17 -7.92
CA ALA A 67 0.75 -9.22 -8.85
C ALA A 67 1.59 -8.61 -9.98
N PRO A 68 2.56 -9.34 -10.54
CA PRO A 68 3.31 -8.85 -11.69
C PRO A 68 2.37 -8.46 -12.84
N ALA A 69 2.45 -7.21 -13.29
CA ALA A 69 1.54 -6.66 -14.30
C ALA A 69 2.07 -6.81 -15.74
N ALA A 70 3.37 -7.08 -15.92
CA ALA A 70 4.00 -7.17 -17.22
C ALA A 70 5.03 -8.29 -17.30
N ASP A 71 5.23 -8.84 -18.51
CA ASP A 71 6.25 -9.87 -18.77
C ASP A 71 7.67 -9.37 -18.56
N THR A 72 7.87 -8.07 -18.54
CA THR A 72 9.16 -7.41 -18.29
C THR A 72 9.54 -7.31 -16.83
N ASN A 73 8.64 -7.65 -15.90
CA ASN A 73 8.96 -7.66 -14.48
C ASN A 73 10.13 -8.60 -14.18
N SER A 74 11.05 -8.14 -13.35
CA SER A 74 12.18 -8.95 -12.89
C SER A 74 11.74 -10.12 -12.00
N VAL A 75 10.60 -9.96 -11.31
CA VAL A 75 9.99 -10.98 -10.45
C VAL A 75 8.63 -11.35 -11.03
N LYS A 76 8.55 -12.56 -11.60
CA LYS A 76 7.35 -13.01 -12.35
C LYS A 76 6.44 -13.94 -11.53
N ASP A 77 7.01 -14.66 -10.56
CA ASP A 77 6.37 -15.77 -9.86
C ASP A 77 5.98 -15.39 -8.42
N THR A 78 6.18 -14.13 -8.05
CA THR A 78 5.94 -13.67 -6.68
C THR A 78 4.98 -12.49 -6.72
N GLY A 79 3.87 -12.65 -6.02
CA GLY A 79 3.03 -11.52 -5.61
C GLY A 79 3.53 -10.95 -4.30
N TRP A 80 3.01 -9.80 -3.93
CA TRP A 80 3.32 -9.17 -2.67
C TRP A 80 2.05 -8.82 -1.94
N TRP A 81 2.07 -9.02 -0.61
CA TRP A 81 1.03 -8.55 0.28
C TRP A 81 1.65 -7.46 1.16
N GLU A 82 1.14 -6.25 1.01
CA GLU A 82 1.57 -5.10 1.79
C GLU A 82 0.63 -4.88 2.96
N LEU A 83 1.22 -4.64 4.13
CA LEU A 83 0.53 -4.29 5.37
C LEU A 83 1.09 -2.95 5.86
N GLN A 84 0.25 -1.96 5.99
CA GLN A 84 0.62 -0.66 6.52
C GLN A 84 0.10 -0.51 7.95
N TRP A 85 0.98 -0.16 8.85
CA TRP A 85 0.73 -0.02 10.28
C TRP A 85 0.99 1.40 10.77
N SER A 86 0.37 1.78 11.88
CA SER A 86 0.66 3.06 12.55
C SER A 86 2.09 3.13 13.11
N SER A 87 2.70 1.98 13.42
CA SER A 87 4.07 1.88 13.93
C SER A 87 4.61 0.46 13.86
N GLN A 88 5.93 0.32 14.00
CA GLN A 88 6.59 -0.98 14.11
C GLN A 88 6.13 -1.78 15.34
N ASP A 89 5.92 -1.11 16.48
CA ASP A 89 5.45 -1.77 17.70
C ASP A 89 4.03 -2.31 17.54
N ALA A 90 3.16 -1.60 16.83
CA ALA A 90 1.83 -2.06 16.48
C ALA A 90 1.88 -3.31 15.59
N ALA A 91 2.73 -3.31 14.55
CA ALA A 91 2.96 -4.47 13.70
C ALA A 91 3.44 -5.69 14.49
N ASN A 92 4.47 -5.52 15.32
CA ASN A 92 5.02 -6.60 16.15
C ASN A 92 3.95 -7.20 17.08
N THR A 93 3.17 -6.35 17.74
CA THR A 93 2.07 -6.78 18.62
C THR A 93 1.01 -7.56 17.85
N ALA A 94 0.62 -7.09 16.68
CA ALA A 94 -0.37 -7.76 15.83
C ALA A 94 0.13 -9.12 15.33
N TRP A 95 1.40 -9.22 14.94
CA TRP A 95 2.02 -10.48 14.53
C TRP A 95 2.10 -11.49 15.67
N ASP A 96 2.47 -11.06 16.88
CA ASP A 96 2.48 -11.92 18.07
C ASP A 96 1.09 -12.49 18.38
N GLN A 97 0.05 -11.67 18.23
CA GLN A 97 -1.34 -12.11 18.40
C GLN A 97 -1.78 -13.06 17.28
N TRP A 98 -1.40 -12.78 16.04
CA TRP A 98 -1.71 -13.62 14.89
C TRP A 98 -1.13 -15.01 15.01
N MET A 99 0.15 -15.11 15.38
CA MET A 99 0.85 -16.40 15.56
C MET A 99 0.27 -17.26 16.67
N GLN A 100 -0.38 -16.66 17.66
CA GLN A 100 -1.03 -17.36 18.78
C GLN A 100 -2.53 -17.64 18.53
N ASN A 101 -3.06 -17.23 17.37
CA ASN A 101 -4.47 -17.35 17.06
C ASN A 101 -4.76 -18.66 16.30
N ASP A 102 -5.38 -19.64 16.97
CA ASP A 102 -5.73 -20.94 16.36
C ASP A 102 -6.62 -20.78 15.11
N ARG A 103 -7.49 -19.77 15.07
CA ARG A 103 -8.34 -19.50 13.89
C ARG A 103 -7.52 -18.97 12.72
N ALA A 104 -6.49 -18.17 12.98
CA ALA A 104 -5.56 -17.69 11.94
C ALA A 104 -4.75 -18.86 11.37
N ASN A 105 -4.25 -19.75 12.23
CA ASN A 105 -3.54 -20.95 11.82
C ASN A 105 -4.43 -21.86 10.96
N ALA A 106 -5.67 -22.11 11.37
CA ALA A 106 -6.62 -22.90 10.61
C ALA A 106 -6.97 -22.25 9.24
N TRP A 107 -7.03 -20.92 9.19
CA TRP A 107 -7.22 -20.16 7.95
C TRP A 107 -6.02 -20.34 7.01
N GLN A 108 -4.79 -20.23 7.51
CA GLN A 108 -3.59 -20.44 6.71
C GLN A 108 -3.53 -21.86 6.11
N GLU A 109 -3.84 -22.88 6.90
CA GLU A 109 -3.92 -24.26 6.42
C GLU A 109 -4.99 -24.44 5.36
N LYS A 110 -6.19 -23.88 5.60
CA LYS A 110 -7.34 -23.98 4.67
C LYS A 110 -7.03 -23.40 3.29
N TYR A 111 -6.30 -22.30 3.24
CA TYR A 111 -6.01 -21.56 2.01
C TYR A 111 -4.60 -21.75 1.46
N ALA A 112 -3.85 -22.71 2.00
CA ALA A 112 -2.48 -23.00 1.56
C ALA A 112 -2.37 -23.36 0.07
N SER A 113 -3.40 -23.96 -0.52
CA SER A 113 -3.45 -24.25 -1.96
C SER A 113 -3.88 -23.06 -2.83
N VAL A 114 -4.37 -21.99 -2.22
CA VAL A 114 -4.78 -20.77 -2.94
C VAL A 114 -3.62 -19.78 -3.02
N LEU A 115 -3.14 -19.31 -1.88
CA LEU A 115 -2.02 -18.36 -1.79
C LEU A 115 -1.20 -18.66 -0.55
N GLN A 116 0.12 -18.74 -0.71
CA GLN A 116 1.07 -18.88 0.39
C GLN A 116 1.94 -17.64 0.47
N CYS A 117 1.86 -16.96 1.60
CA CYS A 117 2.71 -15.81 1.90
C CYS A 117 3.72 -16.19 2.98
N ASP A 118 4.97 -15.77 2.79
CA ASP A 118 6.07 -16.04 3.72
C ASP A 118 6.19 -14.89 4.72
N GLY A 119 5.59 -15.08 5.89
CA GLY A 119 5.63 -14.09 6.96
C GLY A 119 7.02 -13.89 7.57
N GLU A 120 7.94 -14.84 7.45
CA GLU A 120 9.31 -14.70 7.95
C GLU A 120 10.19 -13.89 7.00
N ALA A 121 9.84 -13.88 5.70
CA ALA A 121 10.53 -13.12 4.66
C ALA A 121 9.93 -11.71 4.44
N ARG A 122 9.24 -11.16 5.44
CA ARG A 122 8.72 -9.79 5.38
C ARG A 122 9.86 -8.79 5.24
N ASN A 123 9.66 -7.82 4.36
CA ASN A 123 10.57 -6.70 4.17
C ASN A 123 9.94 -5.44 4.80
N PRO A 124 10.46 -4.96 5.93
CA PRO A 124 9.93 -3.78 6.61
C PRO A 124 10.54 -2.49 6.05
N PHE A 125 9.73 -1.44 6.00
CA PHE A 125 10.14 -0.09 5.60
C PHE A 125 9.47 0.95 6.48
N ASP A 126 10.17 2.05 6.73
CA ASP A 126 9.50 3.30 7.10
C ASP A 126 8.97 3.93 5.81
N ALA A 127 7.70 4.27 5.79
CA ALA A 127 7.02 4.81 4.63
C ALA A 127 6.52 6.22 4.90
N VAL A 128 6.74 7.11 3.97
CA VAL A 128 6.16 8.45 3.93
C VAL A 128 5.28 8.57 2.70
N ILE A 129 4.21 9.35 2.81
CA ILE A 129 3.30 9.62 1.68
C ILE A 129 3.48 11.09 1.32
N PRO A 130 4.40 11.41 0.39
CA PRO A 130 4.75 12.80 0.07
C PRO A 130 3.60 13.54 -0.64
N ILE A 131 2.66 12.80 -1.24
CA ILE A 131 1.49 13.36 -1.92
C ILE A 131 0.29 12.44 -1.65
N VAL A 132 -0.79 13.02 -1.12
CA VAL A 132 -2.01 12.25 -0.89
C VAL A 132 -2.60 11.70 -2.20
N PRO A 133 -3.10 10.46 -2.24
CA PRO A 133 -3.59 9.83 -3.47
C PRO A 133 -4.67 10.64 -4.20
N THR A 134 -5.51 11.37 -3.48
CA THR A 134 -6.55 12.23 -4.05
C THR A 134 -6.01 13.39 -4.87
N ALA A 135 -4.75 13.78 -4.69
CA ALA A 135 -4.10 14.82 -5.50
C ALA A 135 -3.86 14.39 -6.97
N TYR A 136 -3.91 13.10 -7.27
CA TYR A 136 -3.72 12.57 -8.62
C TYR A 136 -5.02 12.47 -9.44
N GLY A 137 -6.14 12.91 -8.91
CA GLY A 137 -7.44 12.89 -9.57
C GLY A 137 -8.46 11.97 -8.89
N GLU A 138 -9.55 11.68 -9.62
CA GLU A 138 -10.59 10.81 -9.09
C GLU A 138 -10.13 9.36 -9.04
N THR A 139 -10.30 8.72 -7.87
CA THR A 139 -10.11 7.29 -7.71
C THR A 139 -11.27 6.54 -8.36
N ASN A 140 -10.99 5.43 -9.03
CA ASN A 140 -12.04 4.56 -9.54
C ASN A 140 -12.49 3.55 -8.48
N ASP A 141 -13.74 3.13 -8.55
CA ASP A 141 -14.35 2.19 -7.60
C ASP A 141 -14.00 0.71 -7.90
N SER A 142 -13.09 0.45 -8.85
CA SER A 142 -12.76 -0.94 -9.23
C SER A 142 -11.94 -1.68 -8.18
N GLY A 143 -11.28 -0.97 -7.28
CA GLY A 143 -10.32 -1.53 -6.34
C GLY A 143 -8.98 -1.96 -6.97
N TYR A 144 -8.78 -1.71 -8.27
CA TYR A 144 -7.53 -2.01 -8.99
C TYR A 144 -6.74 -0.75 -9.26
N PHE A 145 -5.43 -0.86 -9.12
CA PHE A 145 -4.47 0.19 -9.47
C PHE A 145 -3.18 -0.43 -10.00
N TYR A 146 -2.38 0.37 -10.68
CA TYR A 146 -1.03 0.01 -11.07
C TYR A 146 -0.04 0.70 -10.15
N SER A 147 1.00 -0.04 -9.76
CA SER A 147 2.10 0.47 -8.96
C SER A 147 3.42 0.09 -9.60
N GLU A 148 4.35 1.03 -9.63
CA GLU A 148 5.74 0.79 -10.00
C GLU A 148 6.61 0.96 -8.77
N VAL A 149 7.41 -0.07 -8.46
CA VAL A 149 8.35 -0.03 -7.34
C VAL A 149 9.76 0.16 -7.91
N HIS A 150 10.40 1.23 -7.50
CA HIS A 150 11.79 1.52 -7.83
C HIS A 150 12.66 1.30 -6.59
N ILE A 151 13.68 0.45 -6.72
CA ILE A 151 14.67 0.25 -5.68
C ILE A 151 15.80 1.23 -5.93
N CYS A 152 16.04 2.13 -4.98
CA CYS A 152 17.07 3.13 -5.05
C CYS A 152 18.14 2.87 -3.98
N GLU A 153 19.37 3.16 -4.29
CA GLU A 153 20.48 3.13 -3.33
C GLU A 153 20.84 4.57 -2.94
N PHE A 154 21.22 4.76 -1.68
CA PHE A 154 21.72 6.06 -1.24
C PHE A 154 23.10 6.32 -1.84
N ASN A 155 23.34 7.53 -2.29
CA ASN A 155 24.66 7.95 -2.68
C ASN A 155 25.59 7.97 -1.48
N GLU A 156 26.91 7.94 -1.74
CA GLU A 156 27.92 8.01 -0.68
C GLU A 156 27.73 9.27 0.19
N GLY A 157 27.64 9.07 1.50
CA GLY A 157 27.44 10.14 2.47
C GLY A 157 25.97 10.46 2.80
N TYR A 158 25.03 9.79 2.18
CA TYR A 158 23.58 9.93 2.47
C TYR A 158 23.01 8.70 3.15
N SER A 159 21.96 8.90 3.93
CA SER A 159 21.29 7.89 4.74
C SER A 159 19.77 7.89 4.55
N LYS A 160 19.09 7.00 5.23
CA LYS A 160 17.63 6.98 5.32
C LYS A 160 17.08 8.31 5.87
N ASP A 161 17.74 8.86 6.89
CA ASP A 161 17.27 10.09 7.54
C ASP A 161 17.33 11.28 6.60
N ASP A 162 18.39 11.35 5.77
CA ASP A 162 18.50 12.39 4.71
C ASP A 162 17.38 12.22 3.66
N ALA A 163 16.99 11.00 3.33
CA ALA A 163 15.90 10.76 2.38
C ALA A 163 14.54 11.18 2.95
N ILE A 164 14.29 10.93 4.23
CA ILE A 164 13.06 11.36 4.91
C ILE A 164 12.98 12.89 5.00
N GLU A 165 14.13 13.56 5.29
CA GLU A 165 14.18 15.03 5.33
C GLU A 165 13.93 15.66 3.94
N PHE A 166 14.26 14.94 2.86
CA PHE A 166 14.11 15.44 1.49
C PHE A 166 12.65 15.29 0.96
N LEU A 167 11.91 14.30 1.42
CA LEU A 167 10.54 14.01 0.98
C LEU A 167 9.51 14.90 1.68
#